data_7695e837428ab7d3c413dac629efb829
#
_entry.id   7695e837428ab7d3c413dac629efb829
#
_cell.length_a   1.000
_cell.length_b   1.000
_cell.length_c   1.000
_cell.angle_alpha   90.00
_cell.angle_beta   90.00
_cell.angle_gamma   90.00
#
_symmetry.space_group_name_H-M   'P 1'
#
loop_
_entity.id
_entity.type
_entity.pdbx_description
1 polymer ?
#
loop_
_entity_poly.entity_id
_entity_poly.type
_entity_poly.pdbx_seq_one_letter_code
_entity_poly.pdbx_strand_id
1 'polypeptide(L)'
;RNRKLEKVTSNAGNMGFEKALDDEMAKNIYVQNQYNSSHEFYDNNFLRIMLQKSDDEALKPIHYMFIHLDMMDRYYSRQEIFHFMRKIRSRLHQNEIMGEVKKGFFVILLYRLDEQQAKDRADEIYRYCIRKSENAYRSIRYDLIDVGVKKPVDVYDAYTRKQEEV
;
A
#
# COMPACT_ATOMS: atom_id res chain seq x y z
N ARG A 1 2.38 18.57 -9.37
CA ARG A 1 1.19 17.75 -9.25
C ARG A 1 1.05 16.79 -10.41
N ASN A 2 0.74 17.27 -11.59
CA ASN A 2 0.77 16.45 -12.79
C ASN A 2 2.16 15.95 -13.09
N ARG A 3 3.15 16.73 -12.71
CA ARG A 3 4.54 16.37 -12.89
C ARG A 3 4.89 15.09 -12.14
N LYS A 4 4.30 14.90 -10.96
CA LYS A 4 4.54 13.67 -10.19
C LYS A 4 3.95 12.45 -10.89
N LEU A 5 2.73 12.58 -11.42
CA LEU A 5 2.10 11.51 -12.17
C LEU A 5 2.86 11.21 -13.46
N GLU A 6 3.35 12.23 -14.13
CA GLU A 6 4.12 12.03 -15.35
C GLU A 6 5.38 11.23 -15.10
N LYS A 7 6.06 11.49 -14.00
CA LYS A 7 7.25 10.73 -13.66
C LYS A 7 6.94 9.27 -13.41
N VAL A 8 5.80 9.00 -12.76
CA VAL A 8 5.39 7.63 -12.48
C VAL A 8 4.98 6.94 -13.74
N THR A 9 4.18 7.59 -14.58
CA THR A 9 3.69 6.99 -15.82
C THR A 9 4.79 6.73 -16.84
N SER A 10 5.94 7.39 -16.70
CA SER A 10 7.06 7.11 -17.59
C SER A 10 7.71 5.78 -17.32
N ASN A 11 7.37 5.14 -16.22
CA ASN A 11 7.87 3.81 -15.89
C ASN A 11 7.09 2.77 -16.70
N ALA A 12 7.71 2.23 -17.73
CA ALA A 12 7.05 1.32 -18.66
C ALA A 12 6.49 0.08 -17.96
N GLY A 13 7.08 -0.34 -16.84
CA GLY A 13 6.63 -1.50 -16.12
C GLY A 13 5.28 -1.35 -15.46
N ASN A 14 4.79 -0.12 -15.33
CA ASN A 14 3.57 0.17 -14.60
C ASN A 14 2.52 0.91 -15.40
N MET A 15 2.65 0.93 -16.71
CA MET A 15 1.75 1.77 -17.51
C MET A 15 0.28 1.42 -17.33
N GLY A 16 -0.06 0.13 -17.29
CA GLY A 16 -1.44 -0.29 -17.11
C GLY A 16 -2.01 0.17 -15.78
N PHE A 17 -1.23 0.01 -14.73
CA PHE A 17 -1.66 0.41 -13.39
C PHE A 17 -1.79 1.93 -13.29
N GLU A 18 -0.81 2.65 -13.80
CA GLU A 18 -0.81 4.11 -13.71
C GLU A 18 -1.97 4.72 -14.48
N LYS A 19 -2.31 4.13 -15.62
CA LYS A 19 -3.47 4.59 -16.38
C LYS A 19 -4.75 4.37 -15.61
N ALA A 20 -4.91 3.22 -14.99
CA ALA A 20 -6.10 2.93 -14.19
C ALA A 20 -6.20 3.88 -13.01
N LEU A 21 -5.08 4.19 -12.39
CA LEU A 21 -5.04 5.13 -11.28
C LEU A 21 -5.42 6.53 -11.73
N ASP A 22 -4.89 6.99 -12.86
CA ASP A 22 -5.22 8.30 -13.42
C ASP A 22 -6.71 8.42 -13.72
N ASP A 23 -7.29 7.39 -14.33
CA ASP A 23 -8.71 7.38 -14.66
C ASP A 23 -9.57 7.50 -13.41
N GLU A 24 -9.23 6.78 -12.37
CA GLU A 24 -9.97 6.84 -11.12
C GLU A 24 -9.78 8.16 -10.40
N MET A 25 -8.59 8.73 -10.45
CA MET A 25 -8.36 10.05 -9.88
C MET A 25 -9.15 11.11 -10.59
N ALA A 26 -9.25 11.03 -11.91
CA ALA A 26 -10.05 11.98 -12.68
C ALA A 26 -11.52 11.91 -12.32
N LYS A 27 -12.03 10.70 -12.07
CA LYS A 27 -13.44 10.52 -11.71
C LYS A 27 -13.73 10.93 -10.27
N ASN A 28 -12.78 10.74 -9.38
CA ASN A 28 -13.01 10.88 -7.95
C ASN A 28 -12.26 12.05 -7.33
N ILE A 29 -11.72 12.94 -8.15
CA ILE A 29 -10.85 14.02 -7.65
C ILE A 29 -11.55 14.88 -6.61
N TYR A 30 -12.81 15.16 -6.81
CA TYR A 30 -13.58 15.97 -5.88
C TYR A 30 -13.74 15.27 -4.53
N VAL A 31 -14.11 14.01 -4.57
CA VAL A 31 -14.27 13.19 -3.39
C VAL A 31 -12.95 13.08 -2.64
N GLN A 32 -11.88 12.83 -3.38
CA GLN A 32 -10.56 12.72 -2.79
C GLN A 32 -10.12 13.99 -2.09
N ASN A 33 -10.34 15.13 -2.72
CA ASN A 33 -9.95 16.40 -2.14
C ASN A 33 -10.76 16.74 -0.89
N GLN A 34 -12.02 16.36 -0.85
CA GLN A 34 -12.82 16.59 0.30
C GLN A 34 -12.52 15.73 1.48
N TYR A 35 -12.25 14.52 1.18
CA TYR A 35 -12.22 13.52 2.17
C TYR A 35 -10.92 13.50 2.87
N ASN A 36 -9.87 13.81 2.18
CA ASN A 36 -8.63 13.71 2.80
C ASN A 36 -7.59 14.61 2.28
N SER A 37 -7.87 15.88 2.30
CA SER A 37 -6.87 16.86 1.93
C SER A 37 -5.62 16.70 2.78
N SER A 38 -5.75 16.13 3.97
CA SER A 38 -4.62 15.91 4.86
C SER A 38 -3.98 14.54 4.73
N HIS A 39 -4.58 13.64 3.95
CA HIS A 39 -4.03 12.30 3.82
C HIS A 39 -2.99 12.26 2.71
N GLU A 40 -1.85 11.75 3.06
CA GLU A 40 -0.74 11.62 2.11
C GLU A 40 -0.69 10.24 1.48
N PHE A 41 -1.47 9.29 1.99
CA PHE A 41 -1.48 7.92 1.53
C PHE A 41 -2.88 7.55 1.09
N TYR A 42 -2.96 6.61 0.18
CA TYR A 42 -4.24 6.12 -0.28
C TYR A 42 -4.95 5.45 0.90
N ASP A 43 -6.21 5.78 1.10
CA ASP A 43 -6.98 5.15 2.16
C ASP A 43 -7.65 3.87 1.66
N ASN A 44 -8.34 3.21 2.58
CA ASN A 44 -8.94 1.91 2.30
C ASN A 44 -9.94 1.96 1.15
N ASN A 45 -10.77 2.99 1.09
CA ASN A 45 -11.76 3.11 0.02
C ASN A 45 -11.11 3.28 -1.33
N PHE A 46 -10.11 4.14 -1.41
CA PHE A 46 -9.42 4.38 -2.66
C PHE A 46 -8.60 3.16 -3.09
N LEU A 47 -8.00 2.45 -2.14
CA LEU A 47 -7.30 1.22 -2.44
C LEU A 47 -8.24 0.21 -3.09
N ARG A 48 -9.45 0.06 -2.57
CA ARG A 48 -10.40 -0.88 -3.14
C ARG A 48 -10.80 -0.49 -4.56
N ILE A 49 -10.98 0.80 -4.80
CA ILE A 49 -11.29 1.29 -6.15
C ILE A 49 -10.14 0.96 -7.11
N MET A 50 -8.91 1.23 -6.70
CA MET A 50 -7.75 0.91 -7.52
C MET A 50 -7.67 -0.59 -7.82
N LEU A 51 -7.89 -1.39 -6.79
CA LEU A 51 -7.74 -2.83 -6.93
C LEU A 51 -8.81 -3.45 -7.83
N GLN A 52 -9.98 -2.83 -7.91
CA GLN A 52 -11.00 -3.25 -8.86
C GLN A 52 -10.56 -3.04 -10.31
N LYS A 53 -9.68 -2.07 -10.53
CA LYS A 53 -9.19 -1.75 -11.86
C LYS A 53 -7.86 -2.42 -12.19
N SER A 54 -7.25 -3.09 -11.24
CA SER A 54 -5.89 -3.60 -11.42
C SER A 54 -5.84 -5.07 -11.83
N ASP A 55 -6.94 -5.63 -12.33
CA ASP A 55 -6.96 -7.00 -12.83
C ASP A 55 -6.41 -7.05 -14.25
N ASP A 56 -5.15 -6.65 -14.40
CA ASP A 56 -4.44 -6.57 -15.65
C ASP A 56 -3.30 -7.58 -15.60
N GLU A 57 -3.23 -8.45 -16.60
CA GLU A 57 -2.16 -9.45 -16.67
C GLU A 57 -0.77 -8.83 -16.63
N ALA A 58 -0.64 -7.61 -17.12
CA ALA A 58 0.64 -6.93 -17.15
C ALA A 58 1.18 -6.63 -15.75
N LEU A 59 0.33 -6.63 -14.73
CA LEU A 59 0.71 -6.35 -13.34
C LEU A 59 1.06 -7.61 -12.55
N LYS A 60 0.70 -8.76 -13.07
CA LYS A 60 0.87 -10.02 -12.35
C LYS A 60 2.29 -10.55 -12.49
N PRO A 61 2.79 -11.29 -11.51
CA PRO A 61 2.14 -11.69 -10.26
C PRO A 61 1.99 -10.51 -9.28
N ILE A 62 0.95 -10.56 -8.46
CA ILE A 62 0.65 -9.52 -7.49
C ILE A 62 0.74 -10.10 -6.08
N HIS A 63 1.43 -9.38 -5.20
CA HIS A 63 1.50 -9.73 -3.79
C HIS A 63 1.12 -8.51 -2.96
N TYR A 64 0.52 -8.75 -1.80
CA TYR A 64 0.27 -7.71 -0.83
C TYR A 64 1.13 -7.94 0.39
N MET A 65 1.85 -6.92 0.81
CA MET A 65 2.57 -6.94 2.08
C MET A 65 1.76 -6.12 3.07
N PHE A 66 1.02 -6.80 3.94
CA PHE A 66 0.24 -6.14 4.98
C PHE A 66 1.11 -5.97 6.21
N ILE A 67 1.20 -4.75 6.72
CA ILE A 67 2.06 -4.41 7.85
C ILE A 67 1.19 -3.95 9.02
N HIS A 68 1.43 -4.55 10.18
CA HIS A 68 0.69 -4.25 11.40
C HIS A 68 1.63 -3.67 12.44
N LEU A 69 1.27 -2.51 12.98
CA LEU A 69 1.99 -1.88 14.06
C LEU A 69 1.26 -2.14 15.36
N ASP A 70 1.94 -2.79 16.31
CA ASP A 70 1.41 -2.92 17.67
C ASP A 70 1.82 -1.66 18.42
N MET A 71 0.87 -0.79 18.62
CA MET A 71 1.14 0.54 19.15
C MET A 71 1.22 0.60 20.67
N MET A 72 1.31 -0.53 21.32
CA MET A 72 1.45 -0.62 22.76
C MET A 72 0.28 0.05 23.48
N ASP A 73 0.50 0.50 24.68
CA ASP A 73 -0.54 1.12 25.48
C ASP A 73 -0.60 2.63 25.29
N ARG A 74 0.37 3.18 24.59
CA ARG A 74 0.44 4.62 24.43
C ARG A 74 -0.29 5.04 23.17
N TYR A 75 -0.94 6.18 23.22
CA TYR A 75 -1.61 6.74 22.04
C TYR A 75 -0.58 7.39 21.11
N TYR A 76 -0.68 7.07 19.83
CA TYR A 76 0.13 7.72 18.80
C TYR A 76 -0.75 8.60 17.95
N SER A 77 -0.30 9.83 17.73
CA SER A 77 -1.03 10.74 16.86
C SER A 77 -0.96 10.30 15.41
N ARG A 78 -1.89 10.78 14.60
CA ARG A 78 -1.85 10.54 13.15
C ARG A 78 -0.54 11.02 12.56
N GLN A 79 -0.02 12.12 13.05
CA GLN A 79 1.22 12.68 12.52
C GLN A 79 2.42 11.80 12.81
N GLU A 80 2.48 11.20 13.97
CA GLU A 80 3.55 10.27 14.30
C GLU A 80 3.53 9.07 13.38
N ILE A 81 2.35 8.51 13.14
CA ILE A 81 2.19 7.38 12.25
C ILE A 81 2.54 7.76 10.82
N PHE A 82 2.08 8.92 10.36
CA PHE A 82 2.39 9.39 9.01
C PHE A 82 3.87 9.65 8.84
N HIS A 83 4.53 10.15 9.87
CA HIS A 83 5.98 10.37 9.82
C HIS A 83 6.71 9.04 9.59
N PHE A 84 6.31 8.01 10.31
CA PHE A 84 6.87 6.67 10.13
C PHE A 84 6.59 6.15 8.73
N MET A 85 5.34 6.26 8.29
CA MET A 85 4.95 5.79 6.95
C MET A 85 5.72 6.52 5.84
N ARG A 86 5.97 7.82 6.02
CA ARG A 86 6.74 8.59 5.03
C ARG A 86 8.17 8.07 4.91
N LYS A 87 8.77 7.69 6.04
CA LYS A 87 10.11 7.11 6.01
C LYS A 87 10.12 5.81 5.20
N ILE A 88 9.11 4.98 5.40
CA ILE A 88 9.00 3.72 4.67
C ILE A 88 8.77 4.01 3.18
N ARG A 89 7.84 4.90 2.88
CA ARG A 89 7.51 5.23 1.49
C ARG A 89 8.72 5.74 0.73
N SER A 90 9.61 6.47 1.41
CA SER A 90 10.79 7.01 0.74
C SER A 90 11.76 5.92 0.25
N ARG A 91 11.58 4.68 0.71
CA ARG A 91 12.41 3.56 0.29
C ARG A 91 11.73 2.65 -0.71
N LEU A 92 10.49 2.95 -1.06
CA LEU A 92 9.76 2.11 -2.02
C LEU A 92 10.19 2.46 -3.44
N HIS A 93 10.06 1.45 -4.31
CA HIS A 93 10.29 1.64 -5.74
C HIS A 93 9.06 2.33 -6.34
N GLN A 94 9.22 2.88 -7.55
CA GLN A 94 8.12 3.61 -8.20
C GLN A 94 6.89 2.76 -8.43
N ASN A 95 7.07 1.47 -8.61
CA ASN A 95 5.96 0.55 -8.85
C ASN A 95 5.39 -0.05 -7.57
N GLU A 96 5.83 0.39 -6.41
CA GLU A 96 5.34 -0.09 -5.14
C GLU A 96 4.43 0.97 -4.53
N ILE A 97 3.19 0.57 -4.26
CA ILE A 97 2.17 1.50 -3.81
C ILE A 97 1.86 1.22 -2.34
N MET A 98 1.85 2.27 -1.54
CA MET A 98 1.58 2.15 -0.11
C MET A 98 0.26 2.81 0.21
N GLY A 99 -0.57 2.11 0.97
CA GLY A 99 -1.83 2.67 1.41
C GLY A 99 -2.13 2.31 2.85
N GLU A 100 -3.03 3.02 3.45
CA GLU A 100 -3.43 2.81 4.83
C GLU A 100 -4.79 2.13 4.88
N VAL A 101 -4.85 0.95 5.48
CA VAL A 101 -6.11 0.25 5.67
C VAL A 101 -6.88 0.88 6.83
N LYS A 102 -6.19 1.05 7.95
CA LYS A 102 -6.67 1.79 9.11
C LYS A 102 -5.47 2.16 9.96
N LYS A 103 -5.68 2.87 11.04
CA LYS A 103 -4.60 3.34 11.90
C LYS A 103 -3.72 2.17 12.36
N GLY A 104 -2.44 2.23 12.05
CA GLY A 104 -1.49 1.19 12.42
C GLY A 104 -1.52 -0.05 11.56
N PHE A 105 -2.26 -0.03 10.47
CA PHE A 105 -2.39 -1.18 9.58
C PHE A 105 -2.33 -0.68 8.14
N PHE A 106 -1.29 -1.00 7.43
CA PHE A 106 -1.14 -0.51 6.06
C PHE A 106 -0.66 -1.63 5.14
N VAL A 107 -0.69 -1.36 3.84
CA VAL A 107 -0.39 -2.35 2.84
C VAL A 107 0.55 -1.75 1.80
N ILE A 108 1.46 -2.59 1.30
CA ILE A 108 2.30 -2.25 0.16
C ILE A 108 1.96 -3.25 -0.95
N LEU A 109 1.63 -2.71 -2.12
CA LEU A 109 1.29 -3.52 -3.28
C LEU A 109 2.58 -3.80 -4.06
N LEU A 110 2.87 -5.09 -4.26
CA LEU A 110 4.06 -5.53 -4.96
C LEU A 110 3.64 -6.19 -6.27
N TYR A 111 4.10 -5.64 -7.38
CA TYR A 111 3.71 -6.11 -8.70
C TYR A 111 4.87 -6.77 -9.42
N ARG A 112 4.55 -7.81 -10.20
CA ARG A 112 5.48 -8.40 -11.16
C ARG A 112 6.68 -9.09 -10.52
N LEU A 113 6.51 -9.54 -9.29
CA LEU A 113 7.53 -10.30 -8.58
C LEU A 113 7.03 -11.72 -8.40
N ASP A 114 7.90 -12.70 -8.60
CA ASP A 114 7.55 -14.08 -8.26
C ASP A 114 7.58 -14.26 -6.74
N GLU A 115 7.24 -15.45 -6.28
CA GLU A 115 7.12 -15.70 -4.85
C GLU A 115 8.41 -15.40 -4.10
N GLN A 116 9.54 -15.85 -4.63
CA GLN A 116 10.82 -15.63 -3.94
C GLN A 116 11.23 -14.16 -3.96
N GLN A 117 11.03 -13.50 -5.09
CA GLN A 117 11.33 -12.08 -5.21
C GLN A 117 10.46 -11.25 -4.26
N ALA A 118 9.18 -11.62 -4.14
CA ALA A 118 8.28 -10.92 -3.24
C ALA A 118 8.68 -11.10 -1.78
N LYS A 119 9.08 -12.32 -1.41
CA LYS A 119 9.57 -12.59 -0.07
C LYS A 119 10.81 -11.78 0.25
N ASP A 120 11.76 -11.77 -0.66
CA ASP A 120 13.02 -11.04 -0.46
C ASP A 120 12.75 -9.55 -0.32
N ARG A 121 11.87 -9.03 -1.16
CA ARG A 121 11.53 -7.61 -1.09
C ARG A 121 10.79 -7.27 0.20
N ALA A 122 9.84 -8.10 0.59
CA ALA A 122 9.10 -7.89 1.83
C ALA A 122 10.03 -7.90 3.04
N ASP A 123 10.98 -8.83 3.07
CA ASP A 123 11.95 -8.89 4.16
C ASP A 123 12.82 -7.64 4.20
N GLU A 124 13.21 -7.13 3.06
CA GLU A 124 14.00 -5.92 2.97
C GLU A 124 13.23 -4.72 3.54
N ILE A 125 11.98 -4.59 3.12
CA ILE A 125 11.12 -3.50 3.62
C ILE A 125 10.89 -3.66 5.12
N TYR A 126 10.66 -4.89 5.58
CA TYR A 126 10.42 -5.16 6.98
C TYR A 126 11.62 -4.77 7.84
N ARG A 127 12.82 -5.15 7.41
CA ARG A 127 14.04 -4.77 8.14
C ARG A 127 14.19 -3.26 8.23
N TYR A 128 13.82 -2.56 7.17
CA TYR A 128 13.83 -1.12 7.18
C TYR A 128 12.81 -0.55 8.17
N CYS A 129 11.61 -1.14 8.22
CA CYS A 129 10.59 -0.75 9.19
C CYS A 129 11.11 -0.89 10.62
N ILE A 130 11.76 -1.99 10.93
CA ILE A 130 12.29 -2.23 12.26
C ILE A 130 13.32 -1.15 12.63
N ARG A 131 14.23 -0.83 11.70
CA ARG A 131 15.23 0.19 11.96
C ARG A 131 14.63 1.57 12.18
N LYS A 132 13.59 1.91 11.43
CA LYS A 132 12.99 3.25 11.48
C LYS A 132 11.96 3.41 12.59
N SER A 133 11.56 2.31 13.20
CA SER A 133 10.60 2.38 14.30
C SER A 133 11.24 2.96 15.57
N GLU A 134 12.53 2.77 15.74
CA GLU A 134 13.28 3.30 16.90
C GLU A 134 12.62 2.92 18.23
N ASN A 135 12.10 1.71 18.31
CA ASN A 135 11.41 1.17 19.49
C ASN A 135 10.13 1.91 19.85
N ALA A 136 9.56 2.64 18.88
CA ALA A 136 8.31 3.37 19.10
C ALA A 136 7.11 2.42 19.22
N TYR A 137 7.23 1.23 18.64
CA TYR A 137 6.13 0.26 18.62
C TYR A 137 6.57 -1.01 19.32
N ARG A 138 5.63 -1.67 20.02
CA ARG A 138 5.90 -2.92 20.70
C ARG A 138 6.39 -3.97 19.73
N SER A 139 5.70 -4.06 18.60
CA SER A 139 6.13 -4.97 17.55
C SER A 139 5.63 -4.47 16.21
N ILE A 140 6.31 -4.90 15.17
CA ILE A 140 5.88 -4.70 13.79
C ILE A 140 5.90 -6.08 13.16
N ARG A 141 4.79 -6.47 12.57
CA ARG A 141 4.71 -7.75 11.88
C ARG A 141 4.12 -7.55 10.50
N TYR A 142 4.35 -8.49 9.62
CA TYR A 142 3.73 -8.41 8.29
C TYR A 142 3.27 -9.79 7.84
N ASP A 143 2.31 -9.78 6.94
CA ASP A 143 1.89 -10.96 6.20
C ASP A 143 2.08 -10.66 4.73
N LEU A 144 2.62 -11.63 4.01
CA LEU A 144 2.77 -11.54 2.56
C LEU A 144 1.73 -12.44 1.92
N ILE A 145 0.84 -11.85 1.14
CA ILE A 145 -0.29 -12.55 0.54
C ILE A 145 -0.11 -12.59 -0.97
N ASP A 146 -0.15 -13.79 -1.53
CA ASP A 146 -0.11 -13.98 -2.98
C ASP A 146 -1.54 -13.91 -3.52
N VAL A 147 -1.77 -12.99 -4.43
CA VAL A 147 -3.10 -12.81 -5.02
C VAL A 147 -3.46 -13.99 -5.91
N GLY A 148 -2.46 -14.56 -6.62
CA GLY A 148 -2.68 -15.72 -7.47
C GLY A 148 -3.59 -15.37 -8.65
N VAL A 149 -4.54 -16.28 -8.93
CA VAL A 149 -5.47 -16.10 -10.05
C VAL A 149 -6.76 -15.44 -9.64
N LYS A 150 -6.92 -15.13 -8.37
CA LYS A 150 -8.14 -14.50 -7.87
C LYS A 150 -8.15 -13.02 -8.22
N LYS A 151 -9.32 -12.40 -8.08
CA LYS A 151 -9.43 -10.97 -8.30
C LYS A 151 -8.70 -10.22 -7.19
N PRO A 152 -7.89 -9.22 -7.54
CA PRO A 152 -7.12 -8.48 -6.54
C PRO A 152 -7.95 -7.91 -5.40
N VAL A 153 -9.10 -7.30 -5.69
CA VAL A 153 -9.92 -6.71 -4.64
C VAL A 153 -10.52 -7.77 -3.72
N ASP A 154 -10.83 -8.94 -4.25
CA ASP A 154 -11.42 -10.01 -3.45
C ASP A 154 -10.42 -10.54 -2.42
N VAL A 155 -9.16 -10.68 -2.83
CA VAL A 155 -8.10 -11.11 -1.94
C VAL A 155 -7.86 -10.06 -0.85
N TYR A 156 -7.87 -8.80 -1.23
CA TYR A 156 -7.71 -7.69 -0.32
C TYR A 156 -8.83 -7.68 0.74
N ASP A 157 -10.08 -7.78 0.28
CA ASP A 157 -11.24 -7.76 1.17
C ASP A 157 -11.24 -8.96 2.10
N ALA A 158 -10.89 -10.13 1.59
CA ALA A 158 -10.85 -11.34 2.42
C ALA A 158 -9.85 -11.21 3.56
N TYR A 159 -8.67 -10.68 3.25
CA TYR A 159 -7.65 -10.50 4.29
C TYR A 159 -8.06 -9.44 5.30
N THR A 160 -8.50 -8.28 4.84
CA THR A 160 -8.81 -7.17 5.75
C THR A 160 -10.02 -7.48 6.62
N ARG A 161 -11.01 -8.19 6.09
CA ARG A 161 -12.18 -8.60 6.86
C ARG A 161 -11.79 -9.59 7.96
N LYS A 162 -10.89 -10.50 7.64
CA LYS A 162 -10.41 -11.48 8.61
C LYS A 162 -9.70 -10.80 9.78
N GLN A 163 -8.98 -9.74 9.52
CA GLN A 163 -8.30 -9.00 10.59
C GLN A 163 -9.29 -8.30 11.52
N GLU A 164 -10.44 -7.91 11.03
CA GLU A 164 -11.45 -7.26 11.86
C GLU A 164 -12.10 -8.22 12.83
N GLU A 165 -12.13 -9.50 12.52
CA GLU A 165 -12.74 -10.52 13.36
C GLU A 165 -11.86 -10.93 14.55
N VAL A 166 -10.63 -10.47 14.58
CA VAL A 166 -9.70 -10.75 15.67
C VAL A 166 -9.57 -9.55 16.63
#